data_b8bd37912536c47508c2716f5a98d326
#
_entry.id   b8bd37912536c47508c2716f5a98d326
#
_cell.length_a   1.000
_cell.length_b   1.000
_cell.length_c   1.000
_cell.angle_alpha   90.00
_cell.angle_beta   90.00
_cell.angle_gamma   90.00
#
_symmetry.space_group_name_H-M   'P 1'
#
loop_
_entity.id
_entity.type
_entity.pdbx_description
1 polymer ?
#
loop_
_entity_poly.entity_id
_entity_poly.type
_entity_poly.pdbx_seq_one_letter_code
_entity_poly.pdbx_strand_id
1 'polypeptide(L)'
;MNEKNVPKATLQRYPVYLKALRKLKKQGYERIMSKELASFVNIEPTTIRRDFSFLGNLGKQGYGYDINHLIDIFNQQLGMGFDEKII
;
A
#
# COMPACT_ATOMS: atom_id res chain seq x y z
N MET A 1 -0.55 17.50 10.22
CA MET A 1 -0.15 17.09 10.71
C MET A 1 -0.36 15.94 11.02
N ASN A 2 -0.96 15.36 10.89
CA ASN A 2 -1.17 14.27 11.23
C ASN A 2 -0.67 13.23 10.51
N GLU A 3 -0.44 13.35 9.37
CA GLU A 3 0.09 12.34 8.62
C GLU A 3 1.39 12.05 9.18
N LYS A 4 1.92 12.93 9.89
CA LYS A 4 3.14 12.65 10.45
C LYS A 4 3.09 11.66 11.49
N ASN A 5 1.96 11.30 11.98
CA ASN A 5 1.87 10.35 13.04
C ASN A 5 1.75 8.91 12.59
N VAL A 6 2.20 8.62 11.43
CA VAL A 6 2.18 7.25 10.96
C VAL A 6 3.16 6.42 11.78
N PRO A 7 2.73 5.32 12.38
CA PRO A 7 3.62 4.51 13.20
C PRO A 7 4.79 3.98 12.39
N LYS A 8 5.92 3.83 13.04
CA LYS A 8 7.10 3.34 12.40
C LYS A 8 6.88 1.97 11.82
N ALA A 9 6.18 1.11 12.51
CA ALA A 9 5.92 -0.22 12.01
C ALA A 9 5.10 -0.17 10.71
N THR A 10 4.17 0.77 10.62
CA THR A 10 3.38 0.93 9.43
C THR A 10 4.27 1.37 8.27
N LEU A 11 5.16 2.32 8.53
CA LEU A 11 6.05 2.79 7.49
C LEU A 11 6.94 1.66 6.99
N GLN A 12 7.33 0.76 7.85
CA GLN A 12 8.16 -0.34 7.46
C GLN A 12 7.43 -1.35 6.61
N ARG A 13 6.11 -1.35 6.67
CA ARG A 13 5.33 -2.28 5.87
C ARG A 13 5.01 -1.73 4.48
N TYR A 14 5.11 -0.43 4.29
CA TYR A 14 4.78 0.17 2.99
C TYR A 14 5.59 -0.44 1.83
N PRO A 15 6.88 -0.65 1.98
CA PRO A 15 7.62 -1.26 0.88
C PRO A 15 7.13 -2.67 0.54
N VAL A 16 6.67 -3.39 1.55
CA VAL A 16 6.16 -4.73 1.35
C VAL A 16 4.88 -4.65 0.52
N TYR A 17 4.01 -3.69 0.85
CA TYR A 17 2.77 -3.51 0.11
C TYR A 17 3.08 -3.10 -1.34
N LEU A 18 4.00 -2.17 -1.52
CA LEU A 18 4.31 -1.68 -2.84
C LEU A 18 4.84 -2.80 -3.73
N LYS A 19 5.69 -3.63 -3.18
CA LYS A 19 6.25 -4.72 -3.94
C LYS A 19 5.15 -5.68 -4.37
N ALA A 20 4.23 -6.00 -3.46
CA ALA A 20 3.15 -6.91 -3.78
C ALA A 20 2.21 -6.30 -4.82
N LEU A 21 1.94 -5.01 -4.71
CA LEU A 21 1.05 -4.35 -5.64
C LEU A 21 1.64 -4.31 -7.06
N ARG A 22 2.94 -4.11 -7.15
CA ARG A 22 3.58 -4.09 -8.45
C ARG A 22 3.50 -5.47 -9.10
N LYS A 23 3.63 -6.51 -8.28
CA LYS A 23 3.58 -7.84 -8.78
C LYS A 23 2.17 -8.15 -9.25
N LEU A 24 1.16 -7.73 -8.50
CA LEU A 24 -0.22 -7.97 -8.88
C LEU A 24 -0.56 -7.21 -10.14
N LYS A 25 -0.04 -6.02 -10.30
CA LYS A 25 -0.30 -5.23 -11.48
C LYS A 25 0.24 -5.96 -12.70
N LYS A 26 1.40 -6.56 -12.58
CA LYS A 26 1.98 -7.28 -13.68
C LYS A 26 1.15 -8.49 -14.04
N GLN A 27 0.41 -9.02 -13.10
CA GLN A 27 -0.43 -10.17 -13.34
C GLN A 27 -1.80 -9.78 -13.88
N GLY A 28 -2.03 -8.47 -14.07
CA GLY A 28 -3.28 -8.03 -14.66
C GLY A 28 -4.35 -7.58 -13.70
N TYR A 29 -4.03 -7.51 -12.42
CA TYR A 29 -5.00 -7.06 -11.44
C TYR A 29 -5.14 -5.56 -11.52
N GLU A 30 -6.38 -5.10 -11.44
CA GLU A 30 -6.64 -3.66 -11.42
C GLU A 30 -7.08 -3.22 -10.05
N ARG A 31 -7.73 -4.09 -9.31
CA ARG A 31 -8.20 -3.80 -7.98
C ARG A 31 -7.92 -4.96 -7.07
N ILE A 32 -7.86 -4.70 -5.79
CA ILE A 32 -7.64 -5.77 -4.84
C ILE A 32 -8.30 -5.43 -3.52
N MET A 33 -8.88 -6.43 -2.87
CA MET A 33 -9.49 -6.24 -1.58
C MET A 33 -8.43 -6.49 -0.51
N SER A 34 -8.62 -5.91 0.67
CA SER A 34 -7.65 -6.09 1.73
C SER A 34 -7.47 -7.56 2.09
N LYS A 35 -8.53 -8.34 1.98
CA LYS A 35 -8.47 -9.73 2.29
C LYS A 35 -7.56 -10.46 1.30
N GLU A 36 -7.64 -10.10 0.03
CA GLU A 36 -6.83 -10.74 -0.96
C GLU A 36 -5.38 -10.29 -0.80
N LEU A 37 -5.17 -9.02 -0.58
CA LEU A 37 -3.82 -8.51 -0.41
C LEU A 37 -3.17 -9.16 0.80
N ALA A 38 -3.96 -9.40 1.85
CA ALA A 38 -3.47 -10.03 3.05
C ALA A 38 -2.83 -11.38 2.76
N SER A 39 -3.41 -12.14 1.87
CA SER A 39 -2.83 -13.44 1.57
C SER A 39 -1.54 -13.31 0.77
N PHE A 40 -1.35 -12.23 0.04
CA PHE A 40 -0.12 -12.05 -0.71
C PHE A 40 1.01 -11.56 0.20
N VAL A 41 0.70 -10.72 1.17
CA VAL A 41 1.75 -10.14 2.00
C VAL A 41 1.85 -10.78 3.37
N ASN A 42 0.94 -11.67 3.67
CA ASN A 42 0.94 -12.36 4.94
C ASN A 42 0.79 -11.38 6.11
N ILE A 43 -0.07 -10.42 5.95
CA ILE A 43 -0.36 -9.44 6.98
C ILE A 43 -1.86 -9.43 7.16
N GLU A 44 -2.34 -9.29 8.37
CA GLU A 44 -3.77 -9.31 8.65
C GLU A 44 -4.52 -8.23 7.90
N PRO A 45 -5.73 -8.52 7.42
CA PRO A 45 -6.49 -7.52 6.69
C PRO A 45 -6.78 -6.27 7.53
N THR A 46 -7.00 -6.44 8.83
CA THR A 46 -7.27 -5.29 9.68
C THR A 46 -6.04 -4.41 9.77
N THR A 47 -4.86 -5.01 9.77
CA THR A 47 -3.62 -4.26 9.82
C THR A 47 -3.45 -3.50 8.51
N ILE A 48 -3.77 -4.14 7.39
CA ILE A 48 -3.66 -3.49 6.10
C ILE A 48 -4.59 -2.29 6.04
N ARG A 49 -5.84 -2.45 6.46
CA ARG A 49 -6.78 -1.36 6.42
C ARG A 49 -6.32 -0.20 7.30
N ARG A 50 -5.74 -0.53 8.45
CA ARG A 50 -5.25 0.46 9.33
C ARG A 50 -4.05 1.18 8.71
N ASP A 51 -3.12 0.45 8.14
CA ASP A 51 -1.95 1.03 7.53
C ASP A 51 -2.36 1.94 6.37
N PHE A 52 -3.33 1.52 5.59
CA PHE A 52 -3.75 2.30 4.45
C PHE A 52 -4.55 3.54 4.88
N SER A 53 -5.16 3.50 6.05
CA SER A 53 -5.92 4.64 6.50
C SER A 53 -5.07 5.89 6.70
N PHE A 54 -3.77 5.70 6.91
CA PHE A 54 -2.89 6.82 7.09
C PHE A 54 -2.60 7.52 5.75
N LEU A 55 -2.95 6.88 4.66
CA LEU A 55 -2.72 7.46 3.34
C LEU A 55 -3.93 8.23 2.82
N GLY A 56 -5.01 8.20 3.55
CA GLY A 56 -6.23 8.90 3.17
C GLY A 56 -7.31 7.95 2.71
N ASN A 57 -8.30 8.49 2.07
CA ASN A 57 -9.41 7.69 1.63
C ASN A 57 -9.09 6.99 0.35
N LEU A 58 -8.61 5.80 0.40
CA LEU A 58 -8.16 5.10 -0.78
C LEU A 58 -9.13 4.13 -1.40
N GLY A 59 -10.00 3.56 -0.62
CA GLY A 59 -10.85 2.54 -1.14
C GLY A 59 -12.29 2.80 -0.87
N LYS A 60 -13.16 2.12 -1.60
CA LYS A 60 -14.56 2.23 -1.36
C LYS A 60 -15.02 0.90 -0.90
N GLN A 61 -15.99 0.91 -0.03
CA GLN A 61 -16.49 -0.30 0.50
C GLN A 61 -17.04 -1.14 -0.61
N GLY A 62 -16.67 -2.36 -0.69
CA GLY A 62 -17.14 -3.26 -1.69
C GLY A 62 -16.38 -3.23 -3.00
N TYR A 63 -15.58 -2.21 -3.21
CA TYR A 63 -14.85 -2.11 -4.46
C TYR A 63 -13.39 -2.47 -4.30
N GLY A 64 -12.88 -2.36 -3.11
CA GLY A 64 -11.48 -2.61 -2.89
C GLY A 64 -10.63 -1.43 -3.25
N TYR A 65 -9.34 -1.66 -3.42
CA TYR A 65 -8.39 -0.61 -3.70
C TYR A 65 -7.94 -0.67 -5.14
N ASP A 66 -7.77 0.49 -5.74
CA ASP A 66 -7.28 0.61 -7.10
C ASP A 66 -5.78 0.43 -7.04
N ILE A 67 -5.25 -0.58 -7.68
CA ILE A 67 -3.84 -0.91 -7.60
C ILE A 67 -2.95 0.19 -8.15
N ASN A 68 -3.31 0.77 -9.29
CA ASN A 68 -2.49 1.82 -9.87
C ASN A 68 -2.45 3.04 -8.95
N HIS A 69 -3.58 3.37 -8.36
CA HIS A 69 -3.68 4.52 -7.47
C HIS A 69 -2.79 4.28 -6.24
N LEU A 70 -2.84 3.08 -5.68
CA LEU A 70 -2.02 2.76 -4.52
C LEU A 70 -0.54 2.81 -4.87
N ILE A 71 -0.17 2.30 -6.01
CA ILE A 71 1.23 2.31 -6.42
C ILE A 71 1.72 3.74 -6.51
N ASP A 72 0.91 4.63 -7.08
CA ASP A 72 1.28 6.02 -7.19
C ASP A 72 1.46 6.65 -5.82
N ILE A 73 0.55 6.38 -4.91
CA ILE A 73 0.64 6.94 -3.59
C ILE A 73 1.87 6.44 -2.86
N PHE A 74 2.14 5.15 -2.95
CA PHE A 74 3.31 4.60 -2.27
C PHE A 74 4.59 5.14 -2.90
N ASN A 75 4.62 5.32 -4.20
CA ASN A 75 5.78 5.87 -4.85
C ASN A 75 6.04 7.30 -4.36
N GLN A 76 5.00 8.06 -4.14
CA GLN A 76 5.16 9.40 -3.64
C GLN A 76 5.65 9.38 -2.21
N GLN A 77 5.17 8.47 -1.40
CA GLN A 77 5.58 8.40 -0.02
C GLN A 77 6.99 7.87 0.13
N LEU A 78 7.36 6.91 -0.67
CA LEU A 78 8.66 6.27 -0.54
C LEU A 78 9.66 6.69 -1.58
N GLY A 79 9.18 7.22 -2.65
CA GLY A 79 10.02 7.49 -3.80
C GLY A 79 11.21 8.32 -3.52
N MET A 80 11.02 9.36 -2.76
CA MET A 80 12.12 10.19 -2.52
C MET A 80 13.23 9.48 -1.87
N GLY A 81 12.97 8.69 -0.90
CA GLY A 81 14.03 8.00 -0.25
C GLY A 81 14.40 6.74 -0.95
N PHE A 82 13.44 6.08 -1.53
CA PHE A 82 13.64 4.83 -2.17
C PHE A 82 14.41 4.94 -3.43
N ASP A 83 13.97 5.76 -4.31
CA ASP A 83 14.59 5.90 -5.57
C ASP A 83 16.00 6.34 -5.48
N GLU A 84 16.30 7.19 -4.59
CA GLU A 84 17.62 7.62 -4.47
C GLU A 84 18.53 6.58 -4.09
N LYS A 85 18.09 5.63 -3.35
CA LYS A 85 18.97 4.61 -2.98
C LYS A 85 19.29 3.77 -4.09
N ILE A 86 18.47 3.61 -5.01
CA ILE A 86 18.73 2.76 -6.09
C ILE A 86 19.71 3.26 -6.98
N ILE A 87 19.89 4.49 -7.06
CA ILE A 87 20.90 4.97 -7.89
C ILE A 87 22.15 4.82 -7.33
#